data_164a897bda42fcbfc375e217d403b28a
#
_entry.id   164a897bda42fcbfc375e217d403b28a
#
_cell.length_a   1.000
_cell.length_b   1.000
_cell.length_c   1.000
_cell.angle_alpha   90.00
_cell.angle_beta   90.00
_cell.angle_gamma   90.00
#
_symmetry.space_group_name_H-M   'P 1'
#
loop_
_entity.id
_entity.type
_entity.pdbx_description
1 polymer ?
#
loop_
_entity_poly.entity_id
_entity_poly.type
_entity_poly.pdbx_seq_one_letter_code
_entity_poly.pdbx_strand_id
1 'polypeptide(L)'
;MCIRDSPYTLLVAVMLSAQTTDKKVNEVTPFLFDLADSPQKMAMMEVEEIHSIIREIGLAPTKARNLKKMAQQIIQSGGAIRPDWEFLESLAGVGHKTAGVVMSQAFGIPAFPVDTHIHRLADRWGLSNGKNVAKTEYDLKKVFPEDTWNRRHLQIIFFGREYCPARGHDLSECPICSWASTKKRIKEGR
;
A
#
# COMPACT_ATOMS: atom_id res chain seq x y z
N MET A 1 -3.77 3.58 -10.82
CA MET A 1 -3.21 4.51 -9.81
C MET A 1 -2.59 5.67 -10.55
N CYS A 2 -3.05 6.89 -10.33
CA CYS A 2 -2.45 8.05 -11.00
C CYS A 2 -0.97 8.14 -10.63
N ILE A 3 -0.12 8.41 -11.63
CA ILE A 3 1.29 8.70 -11.42
C ILE A 3 1.35 9.94 -10.52
N ARG A 4 2.02 9.83 -9.38
CA ARG A 4 2.23 10.97 -8.48
C ARG A 4 3.53 11.65 -8.88
N ASP A 5 3.49 12.96 -8.95
CA ASP A 5 4.56 13.78 -9.54
C ASP A 5 5.85 13.80 -8.71
N SER A 6 5.79 13.32 -7.46
CA SER A 6 6.95 13.24 -6.57
C SER A 6 6.86 12.09 -5.57
N PRO A 7 8.00 11.62 -5.00
CA PRO A 7 8.00 10.65 -3.91
C PRO A 7 7.16 11.09 -2.70
N TYR A 8 7.08 12.41 -2.44
CA TYR A 8 6.27 12.95 -1.36
C TYR A 8 4.77 12.81 -1.61
N THR A 9 4.28 13.22 -2.78
CA THR A 9 2.86 13.13 -3.13
C THR A 9 2.41 11.67 -3.24
N LEU A 10 3.29 10.78 -3.71
CA LEU A 10 3.05 9.34 -3.67
C LEU A 10 2.91 8.83 -2.22
N LEU A 11 3.84 9.18 -1.32
CA LEU A 11 3.78 8.77 0.08
C LEU A 11 2.48 9.22 0.75
N VAL A 12 2.08 10.48 0.55
CA VAL A 12 0.80 11.02 1.05
C VAL A 12 -0.37 10.22 0.52
N ALA A 13 -0.43 9.97 -0.78
CA ALA A 13 -1.53 9.23 -1.40
C ALA A 13 -1.62 7.78 -0.88
N VAL A 14 -0.49 7.09 -0.74
CA VAL A 14 -0.43 5.72 -0.20
C VAL A 14 -0.87 5.69 1.26
N MET A 15 -0.45 6.67 2.07
CA MET A 15 -0.90 6.77 3.46
C MET A 15 -2.41 7.01 3.55
N LEU A 16 -2.97 7.84 2.66
CA LEU A 16 -4.41 8.10 2.59
C LEU A 16 -5.21 6.87 2.13
N SER A 17 -4.61 5.96 1.34
CA SER A 17 -5.29 4.75 0.83
C SER A 17 -5.54 3.68 1.89
N ALA A 18 -4.91 3.76 3.07
CA ALA A 18 -5.19 2.83 4.16
C ALA A 18 -6.67 2.91 4.58
N GLN A 19 -7.41 1.79 4.48
CA GLN A 19 -8.86 1.69 4.76
C GLN A 19 -9.71 2.68 3.93
N THR A 20 -9.27 3.02 2.72
CA THR A 20 -9.98 3.90 1.80
C THR A 20 -9.79 3.40 0.38
N THR A 21 -10.79 3.52 -0.48
CA THR A 21 -10.68 3.09 -1.88
C THR A 21 -9.76 4.02 -2.67
N ASP A 22 -9.04 3.48 -3.65
CA ASP A 22 -8.18 4.26 -4.55
C ASP A 22 -8.97 5.36 -5.28
N LYS A 23 -10.23 5.07 -5.65
CA LYS A 23 -11.14 6.06 -6.26
C LYS A 23 -11.29 7.29 -5.37
N LYS A 24 -11.64 7.08 -4.08
CA LYS A 24 -11.83 8.18 -3.13
C LYS A 24 -10.54 8.96 -2.88
N VAL A 25 -9.40 8.28 -2.78
CA VAL A 25 -8.10 8.95 -2.66
C VAL A 25 -7.81 9.82 -3.87
N ASN A 26 -8.09 9.32 -5.08
CA ASN A 26 -7.89 10.09 -6.32
C ASN A 26 -8.85 11.27 -6.47
N GLU A 27 -10.04 11.22 -5.88
CA GLU A 27 -10.97 12.36 -5.83
C GLU A 27 -10.50 13.48 -4.90
N VAL A 28 -9.88 13.12 -3.78
CA VAL A 28 -9.53 14.07 -2.72
C VAL A 28 -8.11 14.66 -2.87
N THR A 29 -7.15 13.85 -3.32
CA THR A 29 -5.74 14.27 -3.37
C THR A 29 -5.44 15.45 -4.27
N PRO A 30 -6.13 15.72 -5.41
CA PRO A 30 -5.90 16.92 -6.19
C PRO A 30 -6.11 18.19 -5.35
N PHE A 31 -7.22 18.30 -4.61
CA PHE A 31 -7.49 19.45 -3.75
C PHE A 31 -6.45 19.63 -2.64
N LEU A 32 -5.95 18.53 -2.09
CA LEU A 32 -4.90 18.58 -1.08
C LEU A 32 -3.57 19.04 -1.69
N PHE A 33 -3.21 18.55 -2.86
CA PHE A 33 -1.93 18.87 -3.50
C PHE A 33 -1.90 20.24 -4.16
N ASP A 34 -3.04 20.79 -4.54
CA ASP A 34 -3.12 22.20 -4.98
C ASP A 34 -2.68 23.15 -3.86
N LEU A 35 -2.91 22.78 -2.61
CA LEU A 35 -2.52 23.57 -1.43
C LEU A 35 -1.17 23.13 -0.85
N ALA A 36 -0.89 21.82 -0.81
CA ALA A 36 0.25 21.25 -0.09
C ALA A 36 0.89 20.05 -0.85
N ASP A 37 1.56 20.33 -1.95
CA ASP A 37 2.31 19.38 -2.78
C ASP A 37 3.72 19.04 -2.24
N SER A 38 4.14 19.68 -1.15
CA SER A 38 5.46 19.53 -0.55
C SER A 38 5.39 19.43 0.99
N PRO A 39 6.43 18.86 1.63
CA PRO A 39 6.50 18.81 3.09
C PRO A 39 6.40 20.21 3.72
N GLN A 40 7.02 21.21 3.11
CA GLN A 40 7.02 22.60 3.60
C GLN A 40 5.59 23.16 3.65
N LYS A 41 4.86 23.05 2.56
CA LYS A 41 3.47 23.54 2.49
C LYS A 41 2.56 22.76 3.45
N MET A 42 2.67 21.44 3.51
CA MET A 42 1.86 20.61 4.41
C MET A 42 2.12 20.92 5.89
N ALA A 43 3.36 21.17 6.27
CA ALA A 43 3.71 21.53 7.64
C ALA A 43 3.14 22.88 8.08
N MET A 44 2.91 23.80 7.13
CA MET A 44 2.31 25.13 7.38
C MET A 44 0.79 25.08 7.55
N MET A 45 0.11 24.05 7.01
CA MET A 45 -1.34 23.93 7.17
C MET A 45 -1.73 23.61 8.61
N GLU A 46 -2.89 24.06 9.05
CA GLU A 46 -3.48 23.60 10.30
C GLU A 46 -4.09 22.21 10.14
N VAL A 47 -4.10 21.42 11.23
CA VAL A 47 -4.64 20.05 11.22
C VAL A 47 -6.11 20.04 10.81
N GLU A 48 -6.85 21.03 11.24
CA GLU A 48 -8.27 21.24 10.93
C GLU A 48 -8.51 21.50 9.45
N GLU A 49 -7.62 22.24 8.79
CA GLU A 49 -7.68 22.48 7.34
C GLU A 49 -7.41 21.20 6.57
N ILE A 50 -6.33 20.47 6.91
CA ILE A 50 -6.04 19.18 6.31
C ILE A 50 -7.23 18.22 6.51
N HIS A 51 -7.77 18.15 7.74
CA HIS A 51 -8.91 17.32 8.07
C HIS A 51 -10.15 17.66 7.22
N SER A 52 -10.45 18.95 7.03
CA SER A 52 -11.60 19.40 6.25
C SER A 52 -11.53 18.92 4.80
N ILE A 53 -10.33 18.90 4.20
CA ILE A 53 -10.09 18.46 2.84
C ILE A 53 -10.25 16.93 2.74
N ILE A 54 -9.66 16.19 3.69
CA ILE A 54 -9.66 14.72 3.64
C ILE A 54 -10.82 14.07 4.41
N ARG A 55 -11.85 14.80 4.81
CA ARG A 55 -12.94 14.34 5.69
C ARG A 55 -13.64 13.06 5.21
N GLU A 56 -13.66 12.82 3.90
CA GLU A 56 -14.26 11.62 3.29
C GLU A 56 -13.30 10.41 3.27
N ILE A 57 -12.06 10.59 3.69
CA ILE A 57 -11.05 9.53 3.83
C ILE A 57 -11.25 8.80 5.16
N GLY A 58 -11.20 7.48 5.15
CA GLY A 58 -11.26 6.70 6.39
C GLY A 58 -10.18 7.13 7.38
N LEU A 59 -10.55 7.27 8.66
CA LEU A 59 -9.66 7.72 9.73
C LEU A 59 -9.10 9.16 9.54
N ALA A 60 -9.85 10.04 8.88
CA ALA A 60 -9.43 11.39 8.53
C ALA A 60 -8.80 12.20 9.68
N PRO A 61 -9.35 12.23 10.91
CA PRO A 61 -8.74 12.99 12.00
C PRO A 61 -7.32 12.54 12.37
N THR A 62 -7.10 11.23 12.37
CA THR A 62 -5.77 10.65 12.66
C THR A 62 -4.82 10.88 11.51
N LYS A 63 -5.29 10.72 10.27
CA LYS A 63 -4.48 10.95 9.07
C LYS A 63 -4.07 12.41 8.93
N ALA A 64 -4.94 13.37 9.23
CA ALA A 64 -4.60 14.80 9.21
C ALA A 64 -3.45 15.12 10.16
N ARG A 65 -3.52 14.66 11.41
CA ARG A 65 -2.42 14.80 12.37
C ARG A 65 -1.13 14.14 11.89
N ASN A 66 -1.23 12.93 11.34
CA ASN A 66 -0.06 12.22 10.83
C ASN A 66 0.56 12.90 9.61
N LEU A 67 -0.24 13.47 8.69
CA LEU A 67 0.27 14.23 7.53
C LEU A 67 1.10 15.44 7.97
N LYS A 68 0.58 16.26 8.89
CA LYS A 68 1.33 17.41 9.44
C LYS A 68 2.62 16.96 10.14
N LYS A 69 2.53 15.94 11.01
CA LYS A 69 3.70 15.41 11.74
C LYS A 69 4.74 14.81 10.81
N MET A 70 4.32 14.01 9.83
CA MET A 70 5.18 13.41 8.81
C MET A 70 5.93 14.50 8.02
N ALA A 71 5.22 15.55 7.60
CA ALA A 71 5.83 16.67 6.89
C ALA A 71 6.92 17.37 7.72
N GLN A 72 6.65 17.60 9.00
CA GLN A 72 7.63 18.19 9.94
C GLN A 72 8.86 17.27 10.12
N GLN A 73 8.66 15.95 10.25
CA GLN A 73 9.75 14.97 10.35
C GLN A 73 10.63 14.96 9.09
N ILE A 74 10.01 15.03 7.91
CA ILE A 74 10.75 15.10 6.63
C ILE A 74 11.60 16.36 6.57
N ILE A 75 11.05 17.52 6.95
CA ILE A 75 11.79 18.79 6.98
C ILE A 75 13.00 18.69 7.93
N GLN A 76 12.80 18.17 9.14
CA GLN A 76 13.87 17.97 10.12
C GLN A 76 14.97 17.03 9.64
N SER A 77 14.63 16.10 8.73
CA SER A 77 15.55 15.12 8.17
C SER A 77 16.22 15.55 6.86
N GLY A 78 16.13 16.84 6.50
CA GLY A 78 16.74 17.38 5.28
C GLY A 78 15.75 17.72 4.16
N GLY A 79 14.45 17.61 4.38
CA GLY A 79 13.39 18.11 3.48
C GLY A 79 13.04 17.22 2.29
N ALA A 80 13.69 16.06 2.13
CA ALA A 80 13.47 15.15 1.01
C ALA A 80 13.12 13.74 1.47
N ILE A 81 12.28 13.06 0.68
CA ILE A 81 12.05 11.60 0.81
C ILE A 81 13.26 10.89 0.22
N ARG A 82 13.82 9.95 0.97
CA ARG A 82 14.94 9.11 0.55
C ARG A 82 14.60 7.62 0.62
N PRO A 83 15.25 6.77 -0.20
CA PRO A 83 14.98 5.34 -0.24
C PRO A 83 15.69 4.60 0.91
N ASP A 84 15.21 4.83 2.11
CA ASP A 84 15.73 4.28 3.35
C ASP A 84 14.56 3.72 4.16
N TRP A 85 14.59 2.43 4.49
CA TRP A 85 13.51 1.74 5.20
C TRP A 85 13.30 2.29 6.61
N GLU A 86 14.39 2.48 7.35
CA GLU A 86 14.32 2.97 8.72
C GLU A 86 13.76 4.40 8.76
N PHE A 87 14.24 5.25 7.85
CA PHE A 87 13.69 6.59 7.69
C PHE A 87 12.20 6.58 7.36
N LEU A 88 11.78 5.82 6.36
CA LEU A 88 10.37 5.79 5.94
C LEU A 88 9.47 5.26 7.05
N GLU A 89 9.87 4.19 7.73
CA GLU A 89 9.08 3.59 8.81
C GLU A 89 9.05 4.44 10.09
N SER A 90 10.01 5.35 10.27
CA SER A 90 10.01 6.33 11.37
C SER A 90 8.98 7.46 11.20
N LEU A 91 8.48 7.66 9.98
CA LEU A 91 7.55 8.74 9.67
C LEU A 91 6.15 8.45 10.22
N ALA A 92 5.50 9.49 10.73
CA ALA A 92 4.17 9.37 11.32
C ALA A 92 3.14 8.82 10.32
N GLY A 93 2.52 7.69 10.66
CA GLY A 93 1.51 7.03 9.84
C GLY A 93 2.06 6.17 8.71
N VAL A 94 3.36 5.98 8.62
CA VAL A 94 4.02 5.14 7.63
C VAL A 94 4.41 3.81 8.28
N GLY A 95 3.76 2.74 7.85
CA GLY A 95 4.13 1.38 8.24
C GLY A 95 4.90 0.67 7.14
N HIS A 96 5.38 -0.55 7.43
CA HIS A 96 6.20 -1.37 6.52
C HIS A 96 5.61 -1.48 5.09
N LYS A 97 4.30 -1.74 4.98
CA LYS A 97 3.63 -1.80 3.67
C LYS A 97 3.72 -0.48 2.91
N THR A 98 3.46 0.65 3.58
CA THR A 98 3.51 1.97 2.95
C THR A 98 4.93 2.30 2.51
N ALA A 99 5.92 2.06 3.36
CA ALA A 99 7.34 2.20 3.03
C ALA A 99 7.71 1.35 1.81
N GLY A 100 7.30 0.08 1.77
CA GLY A 100 7.56 -0.82 0.64
C GLY A 100 6.95 -0.35 -0.68
N VAL A 101 5.74 0.23 -0.64
CA VAL A 101 5.12 0.82 -1.86
C VAL A 101 5.94 2.02 -2.34
N VAL A 102 6.39 2.90 -1.43
CA VAL A 102 7.22 4.06 -1.79
C VAL A 102 8.58 3.60 -2.33
N MET A 103 9.25 2.63 -1.69
CA MET A 103 10.50 2.05 -2.19
C MET A 103 10.36 1.53 -3.62
N SER A 104 9.28 0.77 -3.87
CA SER A 104 9.07 0.15 -5.19
C SER A 104 8.61 1.13 -6.26
N GLN A 105 7.67 2.03 -5.94
CA GLN A 105 7.01 2.86 -6.95
C GLN A 105 7.71 4.21 -7.18
N ALA A 106 8.31 4.80 -6.13
CA ALA A 106 9.02 6.07 -6.28
C ALA A 106 10.49 5.88 -6.67
N PHE A 107 11.12 4.80 -6.20
CA PHE A 107 12.57 4.61 -6.36
C PHE A 107 12.95 3.38 -7.17
N GLY A 108 11.99 2.55 -7.58
CA GLY A 108 12.27 1.33 -8.35
C GLY A 108 13.00 0.24 -7.56
N ILE A 109 13.21 0.43 -6.26
CA ILE A 109 13.92 -0.53 -5.40
C ILE A 109 13.02 -1.76 -5.17
N PRO A 110 13.56 -2.98 -5.35
CA PRO A 110 12.79 -4.18 -5.16
C PRO A 110 12.17 -4.27 -3.77
N ALA A 111 10.83 -4.34 -3.73
CA ALA A 111 10.06 -4.54 -2.51
C ALA A 111 8.82 -5.40 -2.80
N PHE A 112 8.38 -6.15 -1.81
CA PHE A 112 7.19 -6.99 -1.92
C PHE A 112 6.16 -6.62 -0.83
N PRO A 113 5.57 -5.41 -0.87
CA PRO A 113 4.63 -4.98 0.16
C PRO A 113 3.36 -5.84 0.10
N VAL A 114 3.10 -6.60 1.16
CA VAL A 114 1.97 -7.53 1.22
C VAL A 114 0.72 -6.83 1.74
N ASP A 115 -0.33 -6.81 0.91
CA ASP A 115 -1.66 -6.37 1.28
C ASP A 115 -2.61 -7.56 1.55
N THR A 116 -3.86 -7.27 1.83
CA THR A 116 -4.89 -8.30 2.10
C THR A 116 -5.17 -9.18 0.87
N HIS A 117 -5.02 -8.67 -0.36
CA HIS A 117 -5.17 -9.46 -1.58
C HIS A 117 -4.00 -10.42 -1.73
N ILE A 118 -2.77 -9.93 -1.64
CA ILE A 118 -1.56 -10.75 -1.75
C ILE A 118 -1.54 -11.81 -0.65
N HIS A 119 -1.83 -11.42 0.61
CA HIS A 119 -1.85 -12.35 1.74
C HIS A 119 -2.85 -13.50 1.50
N ARG A 120 -4.08 -13.17 1.07
CA ARG A 120 -5.10 -14.14 0.73
C ARG A 120 -4.70 -15.07 -0.42
N LEU A 121 -4.19 -14.49 -1.51
CA LEU A 121 -3.83 -15.28 -2.69
C LEU A 121 -2.61 -16.16 -2.43
N ALA A 122 -1.61 -15.66 -1.73
CA ALA A 122 -0.45 -16.45 -1.33
C ALA A 122 -0.85 -17.67 -0.50
N ASP A 123 -1.83 -17.53 0.40
CA ASP A 123 -2.40 -18.65 1.14
C ASP A 123 -3.18 -19.59 0.22
N ARG A 124 -4.09 -19.07 -0.63
CA ARG A 124 -4.87 -19.88 -1.57
C ARG A 124 -4.00 -20.72 -2.50
N TRP A 125 -2.94 -20.13 -3.03
CA TRP A 125 -2.02 -20.79 -3.97
C TRP A 125 -0.93 -21.62 -3.30
N GLY A 126 -0.91 -21.69 -1.97
CA GLY A 126 0.10 -22.46 -1.26
C GLY A 126 1.51 -21.89 -1.28
N LEU A 127 1.66 -20.63 -1.68
CA LEU A 127 2.96 -19.91 -1.68
C LEU A 127 3.39 -19.49 -0.27
N SER A 128 2.44 -19.40 0.66
CA SER A 128 2.68 -19.17 2.08
C SER A 128 1.63 -19.90 2.92
N ASN A 129 1.94 -20.12 4.19
CA ASN A 129 1.00 -20.75 5.13
C ASN A 129 -0.05 -19.78 5.71
N GLY A 130 -0.06 -18.53 5.28
CA GLY A 130 -1.04 -17.52 5.70
C GLY A 130 -0.98 -17.13 7.19
N LYS A 131 0.09 -17.47 7.92
CA LYS A 131 0.19 -17.23 9.37
C LYS A 131 0.09 -15.74 9.73
N ASN A 132 0.84 -14.90 9.00
CA ASN A 132 0.80 -13.44 9.10
C ASN A 132 1.42 -12.80 7.86
N VAL A 133 1.28 -11.48 7.74
CA VAL A 133 1.75 -10.69 6.60
C VAL A 133 3.27 -10.76 6.43
N ALA A 134 4.04 -10.65 7.51
CA ALA A 134 5.50 -10.71 7.46
C ALA A 134 6.02 -12.08 6.98
N LYS A 135 5.38 -13.17 7.43
CA LYS A 135 5.70 -14.52 6.93
C LYS A 135 5.37 -14.66 5.46
N THR A 136 4.24 -14.11 5.02
CA THR A 136 3.84 -14.13 3.60
C THR A 136 4.85 -13.37 2.74
N GLU A 137 5.28 -12.18 3.15
CA GLU A 137 6.31 -11.42 2.45
C GLU A 137 7.62 -12.21 2.32
N TYR A 138 8.09 -12.77 3.44
CA TYR A 138 9.29 -13.61 3.45
C TYR A 138 9.20 -14.81 2.50
N ASP A 139 8.05 -15.51 2.48
CA ASP A 139 7.86 -16.67 1.62
C ASP A 139 7.83 -16.27 0.14
N LEU A 140 7.11 -15.19 -0.20
CA LEU A 140 7.04 -14.68 -1.57
C LEU A 140 8.38 -14.19 -2.10
N LYS A 141 9.18 -13.53 -1.26
CA LYS A 141 10.56 -13.12 -1.58
C LYS A 141 11.49 -14.31 -1.87
N LYS A 142 11.21 -15.48 -1.32
CA LYS A 142 11.95 -16.71 -1.63
C LYS A 142 11.52 -17.37 -2.94
N VAL A 143 10.23 -17.25 -3.27
CA VAL A 143 9.64 -17.89 -4.45
C VAL A 143 9.93 -17.11 -5.73
N PHE A 144 9.89 -15.78 -5.65
CA PHE A 144 10.05 -14.91 -6.82
C PHE A 144 11.46 -14.29 -6.87
N PRO A 145 12.11 -14.23 -8.06
CA PRO A 145 13.34 -13.47 -8.24
C PRO A 145 13.17 -12.00 -7.86
N GLU A 146 14.17 -11.41 -7.24
CA GLU A 146 14.12 -10.06 -6.65
C GLU A 146 13.77 -8.98 -7.69
N ASP A 147 14.31 -9.06 -8.88
CA ASP A 147 14.05 -8.15 -9.99
C ASP A 147 12.59 -8.17 -10.48
N THR A 148 11.82 -9.18 -10.09
CA THR A 148 10.41 -9.32 -10.44
C THR A 148 9.44 -8.83 -9.37
N TRP A 149 9.89 -8.54 -8.14
CA TRP A 149 9.01 -8.28 -6.99
C TRP A 149 8.04 -7.13 -7.24
N ASN A 150 8.49 -5.99 -7.74
CA ASN A 150 7.65 -4.83 -8.02
C ASN A 150 6.53 -5.16 -9.02
N ARG A 151 6.84 -5.93 -10.05
CA ARG A 151 5.85 -6.36 -11.05
C ARG A 151 4.91 -7.43 -10.50
N ARG A 152 5.43 -8.45 -9.80
CA ARG A 152 4.62 -9.54 -9.25
C ARG A 152 3.64 -9.04 -8.20
N HIS A 153 4.08 -8.16 -7.32
CA HIS A 153 3.24 -7.48 -6.35
C HIS A 153 1.98 -6.87 -7.00
N LEU A 154 2.14 -6.07 -8.06
CA LEU A 154 1.02 -5.45 -8.77
C LEU A 154 0.13 -6.49 -9.47
N GLN A 155 0.72 -7.48 -10.16
CA GLN A 155 -0.02 -8.53 -10.85
C GLN A 155 -0.92 -9.31 -9.89
N ILE A 156 -0.42 -9.67 -8.70
CA ILE A 156 -1.20 -10.41 -7.71
C ILE A 156 -2.34 -9.54 -7.16
N ILE A 157 -2.11 -8.25 -6.91
CA ILE A 157 -3.17 -7.34 -6.46
C ILE A 157 -4.28 -7.24 -7.50
N PHE A 158 -3.94 -6.95 -8.76
CA PHE A 158 -4.94 -6.81 -9.82
C PHE A 158 -5.72 -8.11 -10.04
N PHE A 159 -5.04 -9.25 -10.09
CA PHE A 159 -5.69 -10.54 -10.17
C PHE A 159 -6.65 -10.78 -8.98
N GLY A 160 -6.21 -10.45 -7.77
CA GLY A 160 -7.01 -10.60 -6.56
C GLY A 160 -8.24 -9.70 -6.49
N ARG A 161 -8.21 -8.56 -7.18
CA ARG A 161 -9.36 -7.64 -7.28
C ARG A 161 -10.36 -8.12 -8.33
N GLU A 162 -9.90 -8.58 -9.46
CA GLU A 162 -10.72 -8.86 -10.63
C GLU A 162 -11.22 -10.31 -10.67
N TYR A 163 -10.35 -11.28 -10.45
CA TYR A 163 -10.65 -12.69 -10.66
C TYR A 163 -10.75 -13.53 -9.38
N CYS A 164 -10.18 -13.07 -8.28
CA CYS A 164 -10.09 -13.87 -7.06
C CYS A 164 -10.54 -13.09 -5.81
N PRO A 165 -11.84 -12.72 -5.72
CA PRO A 165 -12.35 -11.93 -4.61
C PRO A 165 -12.30 -12.70 -3.28
N ALA A 166 -12.45 -11.97 -2.16
CA ALA A 166 -12.44 -12.57 -0.82
C ALA A 166 -13.71 -13.37 -0.51
N ARG A 167 -14.84 -12.96 -1.09
CA ARG A 167 -16.16 -13.58 -0.86
C ARG A 167 -16.80 -13.98 -2.19
N GLY A 168 -17.59 -15.05 -2.17
CA GLY A 168 -18.29 -15.52 -3.37
C GLY A 168 -17.35 -16.03 -4.48
N HIS A 169 -16.17 -16.52 -4.11
CA HIS A 169 -15.17 -17.02 -5.03
C HIS A 169 -15.21 -18.56 -5.10
N ASP A 170 -15.40 -19.08 -6.30
CA ASP A 170 -15.26 -20.51 -6.57
C ASP A 170 -13.81 -20.83 -6.98
N LEU A 171 -13.11 -21.58 -6.13
CA LEU A 171 -11.72 -21.98 -6.39
C LEU A 171 -11.60 -22.90 -7.60
N SER A 172 -12.61 -23.69 -7.92
CA SER A 172 -12.59 -24.64 -9.04
C SER A 172 -12.71 -23.95 -10.40
N GLU A 173 -13.39 -22.81 -10.44
CA GLU A 173 -13.59 -22.01 -11.66
C GLU A 173 -12.51 -20.93 -11.86
N CYS A 174 -11.77 -20.60 -10.81
CA CYS A 174 -10.74 -19.58 -10.90
C CYS A 174 -9.55 -20.01 -11.76
N PRO A 175 -9.09 -19.19 -12.73
CA PRO A 175 -8.01 -19.56 -13.66
C PRO A 175 -6.70 -20.01 -13.00
N ILE A 176 -6.43 -19.57 -11.78
CA ILE A 176 -5.23 -19.96 -11.02
C ILE A 176 -5.57 -20.92 -9.89
N CYS A 177 -6.59 -20.64 -9.09
CA CYS A 177 -6.91 -21.47 -7.93
C CYS A 177 -7.28 -22.91 -8.31
N SER A 178 -7.88 -23.14 -9.48
CA SER A 178 -8.29 -24.47 -9.99
C SER A 178 -7.13 -25.48 -10.08
N TRP A 179 -5.93 -25.00 -10.29
CA TRP A 179 -4.73 -25.87 -10.36
C TRP A 179 -3.67 -25.56 -9.28
N ALA A 180 -3.58 -24.31 -8.81
CA ALA A 180 -2.58 -23.92 -7.80
C ALA A 180 -3.03 -24.26 -6.37
N SER A 181 -4.35 -24.25 -6.08
CA SER A 181 -4.85 -24.53 -4.74
C SER A 181 -4.72 -26.00 -4.38
N THR A 182 -4.42 -26.28 -3.11
CA THR A 182 -4.41 -27.65 -2.62
C THR A 182 -5.82 -28.25 -2.63
N LYS A 183 -5.95 -29.58 -2.83
CA LYS A 183 -7.25 -30.29 -2.76
C LYS A 183 -8.00 -30.01 -1.45
N LYS A 184 -7.27 -29.81 -0.35
CA LYS A 184 -7.85 -29.45 0.94
C LYS A 184 -8.53 -28.06 0.88
N ARG A 185 -7.84 -27.04 0.34
CA ARG A 185 -8.39 -25.68 0.22
C ARG A 185 -9.60 -25.63 -0.72
N ILE A 186 -9.56 -26.36 -1.82
CA ILE A 186 -10.71 -26.48 -2.74
C ILE A 186 -11.94 -27.05 -2.01
N LYS A 187 -11.76 -28.11 -1.19
CA LYS A 187 -12.85 -28.68 -0.39
C LYS A 187 -13.37 -27.76 0.70
N GLU A 188 -12.51 -26.94 1.30
CA GLU A 188 -12.87 -26.00 2.38
C GLU A 188 -13.41 -24.65 1.86
N GLY A 189 -13.38 -24.42 0.54
CA GLY A 189 -13.83 -23.17 -0.08
C GLY A 189 -12.97 -21.93 0.30
N ARG A 190 -11.70 -22.15 0.63
CA ARG A 190 -10.79 -21.09 1.15
C ARG A 190 -9.80 -20.63 0.13
#